data_2fa1f4439884b931b582ab56d1455111
#
_entry.id   2fa1f4439884b931b582ab56d1455111
#
_cell.length_a   1.000
_cell.length_b   1.000
_cell.length_c   1.000
_cell.angle_alpha   90.00
_cell.angle_beta   90.00
_cell.angle_gamma   90.00
#
_symmetry.space_group_name_H-M   'P 1'
#
loop_
_entity.id
_entity.type
_entity.pdbx_description
1 polymer ?
#
loop_
_entity_poly.entity_id
_entity_poly.type
_entity_poly.pdbx_seq_one_letter_code
_entity_poly.pdbx_strand_id
1 'polypeptide(L)'
;RRFYPTCESKYTPNLVQFVNKNGVWESVNFFKRSNEQVQTRTSEFRRSLGSSSSSGFSYDTTQEQYKRFNTNYRNSVTVNTGWVGEDYDEVMTQLLASERVLLDGIPVNVVTSSLQLQKHLTDKTINYTIDLQHAYDTIYE
;
A
#
# COMPACT_ATOMS: atom_id res chain seq x y z
N ARG A 1 22.01 -16.36 -11.57
CA ARG A 1 20.74 -16.36 -10.85
C ARG A 1 20.91 -17.20 -9.58
N ARG A 2 20.71 -16.59 -8.41
CA ARG A 2 20.80 -17.31 -7.14
C ARG A 2 19.40 -17.76 -6.72
N PHE A 3 19.27 -19.04 -6.36
CA PHE A 3 18.05 -19.61 -5.82
C PHE A 3 18.25 -19.86 -4.33
N TYR A 4 17.38 -19.31 -3.51
CA TYR A 4 17.35 -19.57 -2.08
C TYR A 4 16.20 -20.53 -1.78
N PRO A 5 16.48 -21.79 -1.42
CA PRO A 5 15.41 -22.70 -1.01
C PRO A 5 14.80 -22.20 0.30
N THR A 6 13.48 -22.06 0.31
CA THR A 6 12.72 -21.65 1.50
C THR A 6 11.83 -22.78 1.96
N CYS A 7 11.64 -22.87 3.27
CA CYS A 7 10.66 -23.78 3.85
C CYS A 7 9.25 -23.34 3.46
N GLU A 8 8.32 -24.28 3.46
CA GLU A 8 6.91 -24.04 3.19
C GLU A 8 6.36 -22.95 4.15
N SER A 9 5.74 -21.92 3.59
CA SER A 9 5.26 -20.79 4.36
C SER A 9 3.89 -21.09 4.98
N LYS A 10 3.66 -20.62 6.21
CA LYS A 10 2.35 -20.69 6.87
C LYS A 10 1.28 -19.84 6.19
N TYR A 11 1.68 -18.75 5.56
CA TYR A 11 0.81 -17.79 4.87
C TYR A 11 1.10 -17.81 3.37
N THR A 12 0.12 -17.44 2.56
CA THR A 12 0.32 -17.26 1.13
C THR A 12 1.39 -16.21 0.87
N PRO A 13 2.49 -16.55 0.18
CA PRO A 13 3.55 -15.61 -0.11
C PRO A 13 3.07 -14.53 -1.09
N ASN A 14 3.49 -13.29 -0.85
CA ASN A 14 3.28 -12.18 -1.78
C ASN A 14 4.52 -12.03 -2.66
N LEU A 15 4.34 -12.16 -3.97
CA LEU A 15 5.41 -11.99 -4.94
C LEU A 15 5.53 -10.52 -5.34
N VAL A 16 6.65 -9.90 -4.97
CA VAL A 16 6.99 -8.55 -5.40
C VAL A 16 8.05 -8.63 -6.50
N GLN A 17 7.76 -8.02 -7.63
CA GLN A 17 8.67 -7.91 -8.77
C GLN A 17 9.03 -6.45 -8.98
N PHE A 18 10.28 -6.16 -9.21
CA PHE A 18 10.76 -4.81 -9.44
C PHE A 18 11.91 -4.78 -10.45
N VAL A 19 12.17 -3.62 -11.03
CA VAL A 19 13.31 -3.42 -11.93
C VAL A 19 14.51 -3.01 -11.10
N ASN A 20 15.58 -3.80 -11.15
CA ASN A 20 16.81 -3.54 -10.42
C ASN A 20 17.69 -2.46 -11.10
N LYS A 21 18.79 -2.09 -10.46
CA LYS A 21 19.77 -1.09 -10.98
C LYS A 21 20.34 -1.41 -12.36
N ASN A 22 20.29 -2.66 -12.79
CA ASN A 22 20.78 -3.12 -14.09
C ASN A 22 19.68 -3.15 -15.16
N GLY A 23 18.47 -2.72 -14.85
CA GLY A 23 17.32 -2.73 -15.76
C GLY A 23 16.68 -4.11 -15.95
N VAL A 24 16.97 -5.06 -15.09
CA VAL A 24 16.44 -6.43 -15.15
C VAL A 24 15.37 -6.62 -14.08
N TRP A 25 14.35 -7.41 -14.40
CA TRP A 25 13.33 -7.79 -13.45
C TRP A 25 13.87 -8.74 -12.39
N GLU A 26 13.66 -8.38 -11.15
CA GLU A 26 13.99 -9.18 -9.98
C GLU A 26 12.74 -9.46 -9.16
N SER A 27 12.69 -10.62 -8.49
CA SER A 27 11.52 -11.09 -7.74
C SER A 27 11.91 -11.39 -6.31
N VAL A 28 11.10 -10.92 -5.37
CA VAL A 28 11.23 -11.19 -3.94
C VAL A 28 9.90 -11.68 -3.39
N ASN A 29 9.95 -12.76 -2.62
CA ASN A 29 8.78 -13.28 -1.93
C ASN A 29 8.74 -12.80 -0.48
N PHE A 30 7.58 -12.31 -0.08
CA PHE A 30 7.29 -11.93 1.31
C PHE A 30 6.42 -13.01 1.94
N PHE A 31 6.97 -13.74 2.89
CA PHE A 31 6.36 -14.96 3.45
C PHE A 31 5.52 -14.73 4.70
N LYS A 32 5.57 -13.54 5.28
CA LYS A 32 4.80 -13.23 6.47
C LYS A 32 3.41 -12.72 6.10
N ARG A 33 2.55 -12.64 7.11
CA ARG A 33 1.20 -12.11 6.96
C ARG A 33 1.26 -10.68 6.40
N SER A 34 0.53 -10.44 5.33
CA SER A 34 0.28 -9.10 4.81
C SER A 34 -0.94 -8.48 5.50
N ASN A 35 -0.94 -7.17 5.65
CA ASN A 35 -2.09 -6.39 6.07
C ASN A 35 -2.57 -5.55 4.91
N GLU A 36 -3.85 -5.65 4.59
CA GLU A 36 -4.49 -4.81 3.58
C GLU A 36 -5.23 -3.67 4.26
N GLN A 37 -5.12 -2.48 3.69
CA GLN A 37 -5.78 -1.29 4.15
C GLN A 37 -6.42 -0.55 2.98
N VAL A 38 -7.64 -0.11 3.16
CA VAL A 38 -8.36 0.72 2.18
C VAL A 38 -8.26 2.18 2.60
N GLN A 39 -7.70 3.00 1.72
CA GLN A 39 -7.64 4.45 1.89
C GLN A 39 -8.67 5.10 0.98
N THR A 40 -9.61 5.81 1.57
CA THR A 40 -10.65 6.52 0.83
C THR A 40 -10.33 8.00 0.72
N ARG A 41 -10.57 8.56 -0.47
CA ARG A 41 -10.56 10.00 -0.72
C ARG A 41 -11.96 10.41 -1.12
N THR A 42 -12.58 11.25 -0.30
CA THR A 42 -13.93 11.75 -0.52
C THR A 42 -13.93 13.25 -0.72
N SER A 43 -14.80 13.70 -1.60
CA SER A 43 -15.13 15.12 -1.75
C SER A 43 -16.60 15.32 -1.42
N GLU A 44 -16.88 16.31 -0.63
CA GLU A 44 -18.25 16.64 -0.20
C GLU A 44 -18.53 18.11 -0.37
N PHE A 45 -19.78 18.46 -0.51
CA PHE A 45 -20.24 19.83 -0.52
C PHE A 45 -21.37 20.03 0.48
N ARG A 46 -21.45 21.25 0.99
CA ARG A 46 -22.53 21.69 1.87
C ARG A 46 -23.64 22.33 1.04
N ARG A 47 -24.86 21.86 1.20
CA ARG A 47 -26.04 22.50 0.60
C ARG A 47 -26.89 23.18 1.67
N SER A 48 -27.68 24.16 1.25
CA SER A 48 -28.67 24.76 2.12
C SER A 48 -29.88 23.84 2.28
N LEU A 49 -30.29 23.61 3.50
CA LEU A 49 -31.51 22.87 3.82
C LEU A 49 -32.71 23.80 4.05
N GLY A 50 -32.46 25.12 4.12
CA GLY A 50 -33.47 26.06 4.41
C GLY A 50 -34.33 26.42 3.22
N SER A 51 -35.62 26.54 3.42
CA SER A 51 -36.57 27.18 2.50
C SER A 51 -37.28 28.36 3.19
N SER A 52 -37.35 29.49 2.51
CA SER A 52 -38.11 30.63 2.97
C SER A 52 -39.41 30.72 2.18
N SER A 53 -40.51 30.89 2.91
CA SER A 53 -41.82 31.12 2.35
C SER A 53 -42.45 32.36 3.00
N SER A 54 -43.57 32.82 2.47
CA SER A 54 -44.34 33.94 3.06
C SER A 54 -44.80 33.65 4.50
N SER A 55 -44.79 32.41 4.94
CA SER A 55 -45.16 31.98 6.29
C SER A 55 -43.96 31.75 7.23
N GLY A 56 -42.72 31.96 6.77
CA GLY A 56 -41.51 31.86 7.58
C GLY A 56 -40.42 31.00 6.97
N PHE A 57 -39.36 30.79 7.74
CA PHE A 57 -38.23 29.96 7.38
C PHE A 57 -38.41 28.56 7.96
N SER A 58 -38.22 27.54 7.13
CA SER A 58 -38.25 26.14 7.55
C SER A 58 -37.06 25.38 6.99
N TYR A 59 -36.63 24.34 7.69
CA TYR A 59 -35.60 23.42 7.20
C TYR A 59 -35.99 21.97 7.50
N ASP A 60 -35.54 21.08 6.63
CA ASP A 60 -35.81 19.66 6.75
C ASP A 60 -34.58 18.94 7.31
N THR A 61 -34.72 18.41 8.52
CA THR A 61 -33.66 17.69 9.21
C THR A 61 -33.43 16.27 8.69
N THR A 62 -34.32 15.76 7.84
CA THR A 62 -34.21 14.43 7.21
C THR A 62 -33.32 14.44 5.96
N GLN A 63 -33.00 15.63 5.45
CA GLN A 63 -32.12 15.78 4.28
C GLN A 63 -30.68 15.97 4.69
N GLU A 64 -29.77 15.46 3.84
CA GLU A 64 -28.34 15.60 4.02
C GLU A 64 -27.88 17.05 3.78
N GLN A 65 -27.25 17.67 4.76
CA GLN A 65 -26.60 18.98 4.62
C GLN A 65 -25.25 18.85 3.91
N TYR A 66 -24.47 17.82 4.25
CA TYR A 66 -23.22 17.49 3.60
C TYR A 66 -23.44 16.31 2.69
N LYS A 67 -23.24 16.49 1.41
CA LYS A 67 -23.41 15.44 0.42
C LYS A 67 -22.07 15.07 -0.22
N ARG A 68 -21.74 13.79 -0.21
CA ARG A 68 -20.59 13.25 -0.93
C ARG A 68 -20.93 13.17 -2.41
N PHE A 69 -20.05 13.69 -3.25
CA PHE A 69 -20.23 13.64 -4.71
C PHE A 69 -19.12 12.89 -5.43
N ASN A 70 -17.99 12.68 -4.76
CA ASN A 70 -16.89 11.89 -5.33
C ASN A 70 -16.23 11.07 -4.21
N THR A 71 -16.16 9.76 -4.42
CA THR A 71 -15.51 8.85 -3.49
C THR A 71 -14.66 7.87 -4.29
N ASN A 72 -13.36 7.97 -4.14
CA ASN A 72 -12.39 7.05 -4.70
C ASN A 72 -11.66 6.34 -3.56
N TYR A 73 -11.22 5.12 -3.79
CA TYR A 73 -10.38 4.44 -2.82
C TYR A 73 -9.16 3.80 -3.48
N ARG A 74 -8.10 3.68 -2.71
CA ARG A 74 -6.89 2.96 -3.09
C ARG A 74 -6.58 1.93 -2.03
N ASN A 75 -6.19 0.75 -2.48
CA ASN A 75 -5.73 -0.29 -1.59
C ASN A 75 -4.23 -0.12 -1.31
N SER A 76 -3.85 -0.26 -0.07
CA SER A 76 -2.47 -0.39 0.36
C SER A 76 -2.27 -1.72 1.06
N VAL A 77 -1.10 -2.30 0.86
CA VAL A 77 -0.72 -3.59 1.41
C VAL A 77 0.61 -3.42 2.13
N THR A 78 0.64 -3.79 3.39
CA THR A 78 1.89 -3.86 4.16
C THR A 78 2.41 -5.29 4.11
N VAL A 79 3.60 -5.46 3.57
CA VAL A 79 4.27 -6.75 3.43
C VAL A 79 5.49 -6.82 4.34
N ASN A 80 5.81 -8.04 4.79
CA ASN A 80 6.93 -8.29 5.70
C ASN A 80 7.76 -9.45 5.20
N THR A 81 9.08 -9.28 5.17
CA THR A 81 10.01 -10.34 4.73
C THR A 81 10.12 -11.50 5.71
N GLY A 82 9.81 -11.26 6.98
CA GLY A 82 10.24 -12.12 8.06
C GLY A 82 11.74 -11.97 8.33
N TRP A 83 12.28 -12.86 9.10
CA TRP A 83 13.69 -12.84 9.46
C TRP A 83 14.56 -13.29 8.26
N VAL A 84 15.39 -12.39 7.79
CA VAL A 84 16.28 -12.59 6.62
C VAL A 84 17.71 -12.19 6.98
N GLY A 85 18.67 -12.66 6.21
CA GLY A 85 20.09 -12.29 6.37
C GLY A 85 20.39 -10.90 5.80
N GLU A 86 21.59 -10.39 6.08
CA GLU A 86 22.09 -9.10 5.58
C GLU A 86 22.17 -9.02 4.05
N ASP A 87 22.22 -10.17 3.36
CA ASP A 87 22.20 -10.24 1.89
C ASP A 87 20.98 -9.59 1.25
N TYR A 88 19.89 -9.45 2.01
CA TYR A 88 18.66 -8.79 1.57
C TYR A 88 18.74 -7.25 1.59
N ASP A 89 19.73 -6.66 2.25
CA ASP A 89 19.89 -5.21 2.35
C ASP A 89 19.96 -4.55 0.98
N GLU A 90 20.78 -5.10 0.09
CA GLU A 90 20.92 -4.57 -1.27
C GLU A 90 19.64 -4.71 -2.07
N VAL A 91 18.97 -5.85 -1.95
CA VAL A 91 17.70 -6.12 -2.64
C VAL A 91 16.62 -5.16 -2.17
N MET A 92 16.51 -4.92 -0.85
CA MET A 92 15.53 -3.98 -0.29
C MET A 92 15.83 -2.55 -0.70
N THR A 93 17.09 -2.15 -0.74
CA THR A 93 17.51 -0.83 -1.21
C THR A 93 17.14 -0.62 -2.68
N GLN A 94 17.36 -1.61 -3.52
CA GLN A 94 17.00 -1.54 -4.94
C GLN A 94 15.47 -1.52 -5.14
N LEU A 95 14.72 -2.28 -4.34
CA LEU A 95 13.26 -2.25 -4.37
C LEU A 95 12.71 -0.86 -4.03
N LEU A 96 13.24 -0.20 -3.00
CA LEU A 96 12.84 1.16 -2.62
C LEU A 96 13.19 2.20 -3.70
N ALA A 97 14.31 2.02 -4.38
CA ALA A 97 14.77 2.90 -5.45
C ALA A 97 14.15 2.59 -6.81
N SER A 98 13.39 1.51 -6.94
CA SER A 98 12.81 1.09 -8.20
C SER A 98 11.62 1.97 -8.60
N GLU A 99 11.63 2.40 -9.86
CA GLU A 99 10.52 3.16 -10.44
C GLU A 99 9.32 2.27 -10.83
N ARG A 100 9.54 0.97 -10.94
CA ARG A 100 8.50 0.05 -11.41
C ARG A 100 8.44 -1.19 -10.54
N VAL A 101 7.34 -1.31 -9.83
CA VAL A 101 7.10 -2.41 -8.88
C VAL A 101 5.74 -3.06 -9.16
N LEU A 102 5.71 -4.37 -9.14
CA LEU A 102 4.49 -5.18 -9.28
C LEU A 102 4.31 -6.05 -8.04
N LEU A 103 3.11 -6.08 -7.50
CA LEU A 103 2.69 -7.01 -6.45
C LEU A 103 1.74 -8.04 -7.06
N ASP A 104 2.15 -9.30 -7.13
CA ASP A 104 1.39 -10.37 -7.78
C ASP A 104 0.88 -10.02 -9.20
N GLY A 105 1.71 -9.28 -9.96
CA GLY A 105 1.38 -8.81 -11.30
C GLY A 105 0.60 -7.49 -11.36
N ILE A 106 0.22 -6.91 -10.23
CA ILE A 106 -0.52 -5.64 -10.15
C ILE A 106 0.47 -4.50 -9.89
N PRO A 107 0.42 -3.40 -10.66
CA PRO A 107 1.30 -2.27 -10.45
C PRO A 107 1.03 -1.59 -9.10
N VAL A 108 2.11 -1.36 -8.35
CA VAL A 108 2.07 -0.72 -7.03
C VAL A 108 3.18 0.32 -6.91
N ASN A 109 2.97 1.28 -6.05
CA ASN A 109 3.97 2.25 -5.65
C ASN A 109 4.46 1.94 -4.24
N VAL A 110 5.76 2.07 -4.02
CA VAL A 110 6.34 1.95 -2.68
C VAL A 110 6.06 3.24 -1.91
N VAL A 111 5.37 3.13 -0.79
CA VAL A 111 5.03 4.27 0.07
C VAL A 111 6.12 4.50 1.13
N THR A 112 6.78 3.44 1.55
CA THR A 112 7.89 3.51 2.52
C THR A 112 9.02 4.35 1.94
N SER A 113 9.27 5.51 2.54
CA SER A 113 10.29 6.45 2.06
C SER A 113 11.67 6.22 2.68
N SER A 114 11.74 5.47 3.77
CA SER A 114 12.99 5.18 4.47
C SER A 114 12.98 3.77 5.06
N LEU A 115 14.09 3.11 4.96
CA LEU A 115 14.33 1.79 5.52
C LEU A 115 15.62 1.82 6.34
N GLN A 116 15.55 1.40 7.60
CA GLN A 116 16.76 1.24 8.40
C GLN A 116 17.41 -0.10 8.07
N LEU A 117 18.59 -0.02 7.49
CA LEU A 117 19.45 -1.20 7.28
C LEU A 117 20.15 -1.52 8.61
N GLN A 118 19.71 -2.58 9.27
CA GLN A 118 20.27 -3.00 10.53
C GLN A 118 21.53 -3.84 10.27
N LYS A 119 22.68 -3.33 10.70
CA LYS A 119 23.97 -4.05 10.65
C LYS A 119 24.47 -4.22 12.07
N HIS A 120 24.13 -5.35 12.69
CA HIS A 120 24.61 -5.66 14.04
C HIS A 120 25.49 -6.91 13.99
N LEU A 121 26.65 -6.85 14.64
CA LEU A 121 27.58 -7.97 14.75
C LEU A 121 26.99 -9.23 15.44
N THR A 122 25.92 -9.05 16.22
CA THR A 122 25.23 -10.11 16.97
C THR A 122 23.92 -10.56 16.37
N ASP A 123 23.26 -9.73 15.54
CA ASP A 123 21.98 -10.07 14.91
C ASP A 123 22.21 -10.63 13.52
N LYS A 124 22.09 -11.95 13.40
CA LYS A 124 22.25 -12.66 12.12
C LYS A 124 21.01 -12.55 11.22
N THR A 125 19.91 -12.01 11.73
CA THR A 125 18.62 -11.95 11.04
C THR A 125 17.95 -10.62 11.26
N ILE A 126 17.38 -10.08 10.18
CA ILE A 126 16.76 -8.77 10.11
C ILE A 126 15.34 -8.93 9.55
N ASN A 127 14.44 -8.05 9.95
CA ASN A 127 13.05 -8.05 9.52
C ASN A 127 12.72 -6.73 8.82
N TYR A 128 12.27 -6.78 7.57
CA TYR A 128 11.86 -5.62 6.79
C TYR A 128 10.34 -5.58 6.59
N THR A 129 9.76 -4.41 6.82
CA THR A 129 8.35 -4.14 6.55
C THR A 129 8.26 -3.03 5.51
N ILE A 130 7.48 -3.25 4.47
CA ILE A 130 7.31 -2.32 3.35
C ILE A 130 5.83 -2.09 3.12
N ASP A 131 5.46 -0.82 2.96
CA ASP A 131 4.11 -0.41 2.59
C ASP A 131 4.04 -0.16 1.08
N LEU A 132 3.15 -0.87 0.43
CA LEU A 132 2.86 -0.79 -0.99
C LEU A 132 1.45 -0.26 -1.20
N GLN A 133 1.26 0.61 -2.17
CA GLN A 133 -0.04 1.15 -2.52
C GLN A 133 -0.33 0.85 -3.98
N HIS A 134 -1.53 0.37 -4.29
CA HIS A 134 -1.96 0.15 -5.67
C HIS A 134 -1.85 1.44 -6.49
N ALA A 135 -1.34 1.35 -7.70
CA ALA A 135 -1.06 2.50 -8.56
C ALA A 135 -2.30 3.04 -9.29
N TYR A 136 -3.49 2.58 -8.93
CA TYR A 136 -4.75 3.01 -9.51
C TYR A 136 -5.82 3.22 -8.43
N ASP A 137 -6.75 4.12 -8.70
CA ASP A 137 -7.92 4.31 -7.86
C ASP A 137 -9.04 3.38 -8.31
N THR A 138 -9.71 2.76 -7.34
CA THR A 138 -10.94 2.03 -7.61
C THR A 138 -12.12 2.99 -7.45
N ILE A 139 -12.93 3.09 -8.47
CA ILE A 139 -14.13 3.92 -8.49
C ILE A 139 -15.33 3.00 -8.23
N TYR A 140 -16.13 3.33 -7.23
CA TYR A 140 -17.44 2.71 -7.04
C TYR A 140 -18.48 3.52 -7.82
N GLU A 141 -19.06 2.89 -8.78
CA GLU A 141 -20.26 3.40 -9.43
C GLU A 141 -21.52 2.83 -8.75
#